data_9ba68a6b4a3bc79b49a76f16d826dcc0
#
_entry.id   9ba68a6b4a3bc79b49a76f16d826dcc0
#
_cell.length_a   1.000
_cell.length_b   1.000
_cell.length_c   1.000
_cell.angle_alpha   90.00
_cell.angle_beta   90.00
_cell.angle_gamma   90.00
#
_symmetry.space_group_name_H-M   'P 1'
#
loop_
_entity.id
_entity.type
_entity.pdbx_description
1 polymer ?
#
loop_
_entity_poly.entity_id
_entity_poly.type
_entity_poly.pdbx_seq_one_letter_code
_entity_poly.pdbx_strand_id
1 'polypeptide(L)'
;EELARELGIRKTGGLVVWRMSRTAPAYEAGLRPGDVIQSVNGEPVGEPRELDRILLTAPIGSVIRLGVIQDGRATELRVPVVRSSGSRRAGQA
;
A
#
# COMPACT_ATOMS: atom_id res chain seq x y z
N GLU A 1 -3.08 1.14 -9.42
CA GLU A 1 -3.23 2.60 -9.44
C GLU A 1 -4.28 3.06 -8.45
N GLU A 2 -5.33 2.28 -8.30
CA GLU A 2 -6.32 2.59 -7.26
C GLU A 2 -5.72 2.45 -5.87
N LEU A 3 -4.81 1.51 -5.71
CA LEU A 3 -4.17 1.30 -4.43
C LEU A 3 -3.42 2.56 -3.98
N ALA A 4 -2.70 3.20 -4.89
CA ALA A 4 -1.97 4.40 -4.55
C ALA A 4 -2.90 5.53 -4.15
N ARG A 5 -4.08 5.60 -4.74
CA ARG A 5 -5.04 6.66 -4.40
C ARG A 5 -5.67 6.46 -3.03
N GLU A 6 -5.72 5.23 -2.58
CA GLU A 6 -6.39 4.90 -1.32
C GLU A 6 -5.48 5.05 -0.13
N LEU A 7 -4.21 5.42 -0.36
CA LEU A 7 -3.25 5.61 0.71
C LEU A 7 -2.77 7.03 0.74
N GLY A 8 -2.78 7.63 1.92
CA GLY A 8 -2.15 8.92 2.12
C GLY A 8 -0.82 8.70 2.81
N ILE A 9 0.27 9.08 2.14
CA ILE A 9 1.62 8.84 2.63
C ILE A 9 2.32 10.16 2.87
N ARG A 10 3.01 10.28 4.00
CA ARG A 10 3.81 11.45 4.32
C ARG A 10 5.21 11.03 4.67
N LYS A 11 6.15 11.86 4.30
CA LYS A 11 7.53 11.65 4.68
C LYS A 11 7.83 12.48 5.93
N THR A 12 7.97 11.80 7.06
CA THR A 12 8.31 12.45 8.32
C THR A 12 9.33 11.57 9.04
N GLY A 13 10.55 11.48 8.52
CA GLY A 13 11.54 10.56 9.06
C GLY A 13 11.32 9.13 8.58
N GLY A 14 10.32 8.90 7.75
CA GLY A 14 9.96 7.63 7.18
C GLY A 14 8.70 7.85 6.38
N LEU A 15 8.20 6.83 5.73
CA LEU A 15 6.98 6.96 4.94
C LEU A 15 5.82 6.53 5.81
N VAL A 16 5.13 7.49 6.38
CA VAL A 16 4.05 7.24 7.32
C VAL A 16 2.72 7.24 6.59
N VAL A 17 1.93 6.20 6.83
CA VAL A 17 0.55 6.15 6.34
C VAL A 17 -0.27 7.02 7.26
N TRP A 18 -0.76 8.16 6.78
CA TRP A 18 -1.52 9.06 7.65
C TRP A 18 -3.02 8.91 7.45
N ARG A 19 -3.43 8.32 6.34
CA ARG A 19 -4.84 7.99 6.14
C ARG A 19 -4.94 6.88 5.11
N MET A 20 -6.04 6.13 5.15
CA MET A 20 -6.29 5.13 4.12
C MET A 20 -7.75 4.72 4.16
N SER A 21 -8.21 4.21 3.03
CA SER A 21 -9.57 3.69 2.92
C SER A 21 -9.65 2.32 3.57
N ARG A 22 -10.75 2.05 4.27
CA ARG A 22 -10.95 0.72 4.86
C ARG A 22 -11.19 -0.34 3.81
N THR A 23 -11.51 0.06 2.59
CA THR A 23 -11.73 -0.90 1.51
C THR A 23 -10.47 -1.16 0.73
N ALA A 24 -9.36 -0.51 1.07
CA ALA A 24 -8.10 -0.73 0.37
C ALA A 24 -7.60 -2.14 0.63
N PRO A 25 -7.05 -2.82 -0.39
CA PRO A 25 -6.45 -4.13 -0.16
C PRO A 25 -5.38 -4.12 0.92
N ALA A 26 -4.62 -3.00 1.02
CA ALA A 26 -3.60 -2.89 2.05
C ALA A 26 -4.22 -2.90 3.45
N TYR A 27 -5.41 -2.33 3.60
CA TYR A 27 -6.07 -2.34 4.89
C TYR A 27 -6.41 -3.77 5.30
N GLU A 28 -6.92 -4.55 4.35
CA GLU A 28 -7.24 -5.95 4.63
C GLU A 28 -5.99 -6.76 4.91
N ALA A 29 -4.86 -6.36 4.36
CA ALA A 29 -3.60 -7.03 4.61
C ALA A 29 -3.01 -6.69 5.98
N GLY A 30 -3.56 -5.69 6.65
CA GLY A 30 -3.12 -5.33 7.99
C GLY A 30 -2.52 -3.94 8.14
N LEU A 31 -2.39 -3.19 7.05
CA LEU A 31 -1.84 -1.84 7.12
C LEU A 31 -2.85 -0.90 7.76
N ARG A 32 -2.36 -0.01 8.60
CA ARG A 32 -3.21 0.93 9.34
C ARG A 32 -2.58 2.31 9.32
N PRO A 33 -3.39 3.36 9.47
CA PRO A 33 -2.82 4.70 9.65
C PRO A 33 -1.89 4.71 10.85
N GLY A 34 -0.75 5.37 10.69
CA GLY A 34 0.28 5.39 11.70
C GLY A 34 1.41 4.43 11.43
N ASP A 35 1.22 3.47 10.54
CA ASP A 35 2.29 2.54 10.20
C ASP A 35 3.33 3.24 9.35
N VAL A 36 4.57 2.78 9.46
CA VAL A 36 5.69 3.35 8.71
C VAL A 36 6.15 2.32 7.70
N ILE A 37 6.09 2.67 6.42
CA ILE A 37 6.53 1.78 5.36
C ILE A 37 8.02 1.98 5.15
N GLN A 38 8.78 0.90 5.23
CA GLN A 38 10.22 0.93 5.09
C GLN A 38 10.72 0.37 3.78
N SER A 39 10.03 -0.62 3.25
CA SER A 39 10.50 -1.28 2.04
C SER A 39 9.30 -1.82 1.26
N VAL A 40 9.54 -2.05 -0.03
CA VAL A 40 8.56 -2.66 -0.90
C VAL A 40 9.28 -3.72 -1.72
N ASN A 41 8.78 -4.95 -1.65
CA ASN A 41 9.37 -6.09 -2.37
C ASN A 41 10.85 -6.24 -2.06
N GLY A 42 11.21 -5.96 -0.81
CA GLY A 42 12.59 -6.11 -0.35
C GLY A 42 13.48 -4.92 -0.63
N GLU A 43 12.98 -3.89 -1.29
CA GLU A 43 13.77 -2.71 -1.61
C GLU A 43 13.38 -1.54 -0.72
N PRO A 44 14.35 -0.88 -0.08
CA PRO A 44 14.05 0.26 0.77
C PRO A 44 13.41 1.38 -0.04
N VAL A 45 12.43 2.04 0.56
CA VAL A 45 11.81 3.22 -0.02
C VAL A 45 11.94 4.36 0.97
N GLY A 46 12.37 5.50 0.48
CA GLY A 46 12.55 6.68 1.32
C GLY A 46 11.77 7.88 0.87
N GLU A 47 11.12 7.79 -0.29
CA GLU A 47 10.35 8.90 -0.83
C GLU A 47 8.96 8.42 -1.20
N PRO A 48 7.93 9.23 -0.93
CA PRO A 48 6.57 8.84 -1.32
C PRO A 48 6.45 8.55 -2.81
N ARG A 49 7.23 9.27 -3.62
CA ARG A 49 7.21 9.11 -5.07
C ARG A 49 7.66 7.71 -5.48
N GLU A 50 8.64 7.16 -4.79
CA GLU A 50 9.11 5.81 -5.08
C GLU A 50 8.02 4.79 -4.81
N LEU A 51 7.34 4.95 -3.69
CA LEU A 51 6.27 4.05 -3.33
C LEU A 51 5.12 4.15 -4.33
N ASP A 52 4.75 5.37 -4.68
CA ASP A 52 3.67 5.58 -5.65
C ASP A 52 3.99 4.92 -6.98
N ARG A 53 5.23 5.05 -7.44
CA ARG A 53 5.61 4.46 -8.71
C ARG A 53 5.45 2.95 -8.68
N ILE A 54 5.89 2.32 -7.60
CA ILE A 54 5.79 0.87 -7.49
C ILE A 54 4.33 0.43 -7.47
N LEU A 55 3.51 1.15 -6.69
CA LEU A 55 2.10 0.79 -6.60
C LEU A 55 1.36 1.01 -7.92
N LEU A 56 1.73 2.05 -8.65
CA LEU A 56 1.05 2.36 -9.91
C LEU A 56 1.45 1.41 -11.04
N THR A 57 2.64 0.84 -10.96
CA THR A 57 3.15 -0.01 -12.03
C THR A 57 3.08 -1.49 -11.72
N ALA A 58 2.63 -1.86 -10.53
CA ALA A 58 2.54 -3.27 -10.17
C ALA A 58 1.47 -3.97 -11.00
N PRO A 59 1.80 -5.15 -11.54
CA PRO A 59 0.81 -5.87 -12.35
C PRO A 59 -0.37 -6.34 -11.52
N ILE A 60 -1.55 -6.30 -12.10
CA ILE A 60 -2.73 -6.86 -11.45
C ILE A 60 -2.53 -8.36 -11.32
N GLY A 61 -2.83 -8.88 -10.14
CA GLY A 61 -2.64 -10.29 -9.85
C GLY A 61 -1.35 -10.59 -9.11
N SER A 62 -0.46 -9.59 -9.02
CA SER A 62 0.77 -9.78 -8.26
C SER A 62 0.53 -9.46 -6.80
N VAL A 63 1.53 -9.74 -5.97
CA VAL A 63 1.49 -9.43 -4.54
C VAL A 63 2.64 -8.50 -4.23
N ILE A 64 2.34 -7.40 -3.56
CA ILE A 64 3.35 -6.47 -3.11
C ILE A 64 3.66 -6.78 -1.65
N ARG A 65 4.93 -6.94 -1.32
CA ARG A 65 5.36 -7.17 0.04
C ARG A 65 5.82 -5.85 0.64
N LEU A 66 5.14 -5.43 1.70
CA LEU A 66 5.46 -4.18 2.38
C LEU A 66 6.17 -4.49 3.68
N GLY A 67 7.38 -3.95 3.83
CA GLY A 67 8.06 -3.98 5.11
C GLY A 67 7.66 -2.75 5.88
N VAL A 68 7.00 -2.95 7.01
CA VAL A 68 6.43 -1.84 7.77
C VAL A 68 6.81 -1.95 9.24
N ILE A 69 6.72 -0.83 9.93
CA ILE A 69 6.83 -0.79 11.38
C ILE A 69 5.44 -0.54 11.93
N GLN A 70 4.95 -1.46 12.74
CA GLN A 70 3.66 -1.35 13.40
C GLN A 70 3.89 -1.47 14.90
N ASP A 71 3.52 -0.42 15.65
CA ASP A 71 3.70 -0.41 17.10
C ASP A 71 5.13 -0.74 17.49
N GLY A 72 6.09 -0.19 16.74
CA GLY A 72 7.49 -0.40 17.03
C GLY A 72 8.06 -1.73 16.55
N ARG A 73 7.27 -2.51 15.84
CA ARG A 73 7.72 -3.83 15.36
C ARG A 73 7.79 -3.86 13.86
N ALA A 74 8.88 -4.44 13.35
CA ALA A 74 9.01 -4.66 11.92
C ALA A 74 8.17 -5.86 11.51
N THR A 75 7.38 -5.67 10.46
CA THR A 75 6.46 -6.71 10.01
C THR A 75 6.38 -6.64 8.48
N GLU A 76 6.12 -7.78 7.87
CA GLU A 76 5.90 -7.82 6.43
C GLU A 76 4.43 -8.07 6.17
N LEU A 77 3.84 -7.22 5.32
CA LEU A 77 2.46 -7.38 4.91
C LEU A 77 2.43 -7.71 3.42
N ARG A 78 1.53 -8.58 3.03
CA ARG A 78 1.37 -8.98 1.63
C ARG A 78 0.08 -8.40 1.12
N VAL A 79 0.20 -7.53 0.13
CA VAL A 79 -0.94 -6.78 -0.40
C VAL A 79 -1.18 -7.24 -1.83
N PRO A 80 -2.31 -7.87 -2.12
CA PRO A 80 -2.60 -8.26 -3.49
C PRO A 80 -2.92 -7.04 -4.33
N VAL A 81 -2.43 -7.02 -5.55
CA VAL A 81 -2.73 -5.96 -6.49
C VAL A 81 -3.97 -6.38 -7.26
N VAL A 82 -5.04 -5.66 -7.03
CA VAL A 82 -6.32 -6.00 -7.62
C VAL A 82 -6.85 -4.80 -8.38
N ARG A 83 -7.77 -5.08 -9.28
CA ARG A 83 -8.43 -4.00 -9.99
C ARG A 83 -9.32 -3.24 -9.03
N SER A 84 -9.48 -1.96 -9.28
CA SER A 84 -10.35 -1.14 -8.46
C SER A 84 -11.73 -1.76 -8.35
N SER A 85 -12.30 -1.70 -7.17
CA SER A 85 -13.62 -2.25 -6.94
C SER A 85 -14.66 -1.58 -7.82
N GLY A 86 -14.46 -0.32 -8.14
CA GLY A 86 -15.41 0.37 -8.99
C GLY A 86 -15.48 -0.18 -10.38
N SER A 87 -14.47 -0.88 -10.80
CA SER A 87 -14.44 -1.43 -12.14
C SER A 87 -15.14 -2.76 -12.23
N ARG A 88 -15.52 -3.29 -11.12
CA ARG A 88 -16.19 -4.49 -11.14
C ARG A 88 -17.59 -4.38 -11.34
N ARG A 89 -17.79 -3.85 -11.10
CA ARG A 89 -18.96 -4.01 -11.23
C ARG A 89 -19.55 -3.96 -12.16
N ALA A 90 -19.26 -3.73 -12.24
CA ALA A 90 -19.72 -3.76 -13.15
C ALA A 90 -20.08 -4.73 -13.68
N GLY A 91 -19.83 -4.91 -13.28
CA GLY A 91 -20.08 -5.67 -13.74
C GLY A 91 -20.73 -5.87 -14.12
N GLN A 92 -20.74 -5.65 -13.86
CA GLN A 92 -21.17 -5.95 -14.12
C GLN A 92 -21.75 -6.18 -14.61
N ALA A 93 -21.97 -5.93 -14.30
CA ALA A 93 -22.53 -6.22 -14.66
C ALA A 93 -22.80 -6.66 -15.12
#